data_5368dd7cb450d6e3b808008d919b93ab
#
_entry.id   5368dd7cb450d6e3b808008d919b93ab
#
_cell.length_a   1.000
_cell.length_b   1.000
_cell.length_c   1.000
_cell.angle_alpha   90.00
_cell.angle_beta   90.00
_cell.angle_gamma   90.00
#
_symmetry.space_group_name_H-M   'P 1'
#
loop_
_entity.id
_entity.type
_entity.pdbx_description
1 polymer ?
#
loop_
_entity_poly.entity_id
_entity_poly.type
_entity_poly.pdbx_seq_one_letter_code
_entity_poly.pdbx_strand_id
1 'polypeptide(L)'
;MIGQEKYITMDGRSTWVKSVITSQAIHHLTSLVVPKGLMASIVKLQRAFLWGGTDKVSGGKCKIRWEKVCMPKDMGGLGILDMEKFARALRLRWPWLVWKDAERAWVDFGHPCDEEDMSSFYECTSITVGNGQRASFWHSPWLGGRKPKDIAPSIFAISKHKNDTIHRALDLNNWIANINTNSGLTIQLILEYYELWVGLREVFLDEGVDDEIVWKLSPSGEYTTSSAYKAQLDDSTASKMKSAVWNNWAPPKHKFFAWLIIQDRVWTTDRLQRRG
;
A
#
# COMPACT_ATOMS: atom_id res chain seq x y z
N MET A 1 -9.51 32.86 6.06
CA MET A 1 -10.32 32.49 4.90
C MET A 1 -11.43 31.48 5.33
N ILE A 2 -12.34 31.85 6.25
CA ILE A 2 -13.32 30.91 6.84
C ILE A 2 -14.79 31.33 6.57
N GLY A 3 -15.05 32.25 5.64
CA GLY A 3 -16.37 32.84 5.48
C GLY A 3 -17.23 32.38 4.30
N GLN A 4 -16.69 31.68 3.31
CA GLN A 4 -17.41 31.31 2.09
C GLN A 4 -17.84 29.82 2.03
N GLU A 5 -17.48 29.01 3.01
CA GLU A 5 -17.65 27.55 3.00
C GLU A 5 -19.11 27.08 3.08
N LYS A 6 -20.01 27.90 3.62
CA LYS A 6 -21.44 27.59 3.76
C LYS A 6 -22.18 27.46 2.42
N TYR A 7 -21.64 28.03 1.35
CA TYR A 7 -22.27 28.09 0.03
C TYR A 7 -21.77 27.01 -0.94
N ILE A 8 -20.75 26.22 -0.54
CA ILE A 8 -20.21 25.17 -1.39
C ILE A 8 -21.15 23.95 -1.35
N THR A 9 -21.57 23.51 -2.52
CA THR A 9 -22.37 22.29 -2.68
C THR A 9 -21.59 21.03 -2.29
N MET A 10 -22.29 19.91 -2.00
CA MET A 10 -21.65 18.66 -1.55
C MET A 10 -20.63 18.11 -2.57
N ASP A 11 -20.90 18.22 -3.86
CA ASP A 11 -19.95 17.87 -4.92
C ASP A 11 -18.76 18.82 -4.94
N GLY A 12 -18.96 20.11 -4.74
CA GLY A 12 -17.91 21.10 -4.60
C GLY A 12 -17.01 20.80 -3.39
N ARG A 13 -17.59 20.40 -2.24
CA ARG A 13 -16.84 19.96 -1.07
C ARG A 13 -16.03 18.70 -1.37
N SER A 14 -16.63 17.73 -2.09
CA SER A 14 -15.90 16.52 -2.51
C SER A 14 -14.69 16.86 -3.38
N THR A 15 -14.85 17.80 -4.30
CA THR A 15 -13.75 18.30 -5.14
C THR A 15 -12.68 18.98 -4.29
N TRP A 16 -13.07 19.81 -3.32
CA TRP A 16 -12.15 20.50 -2.43
C TRP A 16 -11.36 19.56 -1.53
N VAL A 17 -12.01 18.53 -0.98
CA VAL A 17 -11.33 17.46 -0.22
C VAL A 17 -10.25 16.80 -1.07
N LYS A 18 -10.55 16.48 -2.34
CA LYS A 18 -9.59 15.82 -3.24
C LYS A 18 -8.42 16.73 -3.63
N SER A 19 -8.72 17.96 -4.03
CA SER A 19 -7.73 18.86 -4.63
C SER A 19 -6.95 19.67 -3.63
N VAL A 20 -7.47 19.92 -2.43
CA VAL A 20 -6.81 20.75 -1.41
C VAL A 20 -6.36 19.90 -0.22
N ILE A 21 -7.30 19.33 0.55
CA ILE A 21 -6.94 18.65 1.80
C ILE A 21 -6.03 17.45 1.54
N THR A 22 -6.34 16.64 0.52
CA THR A 22 -5.52 15.48 0.17
C THR A 22 -4.16 15.89 -0.36
N SER A 23 -4.09 16.89 -1.26
CA SER A 23 -2.85 17.29 -1.91
C SER A 23 -1.83 17.91 -0.94
N GLN A 24 -2.28 18.64 0.08
CA GLN A 24 -1.37 19.21 1.09
C GLN A 24 -0.59 18.16 1.87
N ALA A 25 -1.15 16.99 2.08
CA ALA A 25 -0.50 15.92 2.82
C ALA A 25 0.52 15.11 2.00
N ILE A 26 0.48 15.17 0.65
CA ILE A 26 1.22 14.27 -0.24
C ILE A 26 2.73 14.28 0.04
N HIS A 27 3.34 15.45 0.20
CA HIS A 27 4.78 15.54 0.45
C HIS A 27 5.20 14.80 1.73
N HIS A 28 4.46 15.00 2.81
CA HIS A 28 4.73 14.35 4.08
C HIS A 28 4.48 12.84 4.00
N LEU A 29 3.42 12.43 3.31
CA LEU A 29 3.06 11.02 3.12
C LEU A 29 4.06 10.26 2.23
N THR A 30 4.74 10.97 1.34
CA THR A 30 5.76 10.35 0.48
C THR A 30 7.08 10.12 1.22
N SER A 31 7.44 11.02 2.14
CA SER A 31 8.79 11.05 2.73
C SER A 31 8.83 10.56 4.19
N LEU A 32 7.68 10.38 4.83
CA LEU A 32 7.60 10.04 6.26
C LEU A 32 6.58 8.94 6.52
N VAL A 33 6.87 8.13 7.54
CA VAL A 33 5.85 7.31 8.19
C VAL A 33 5.06 8.20 9.13
N VAL A 34 3.88 8.64 8.67
CA VAL A 34 3.03 9.55 9.45
C VAL A 34 2.37 8.81 10.60
N PRO A 35 2.45 9.32 11.84
CA PRO A 35 1.81 8.70 13.01
C PRO A 35 0.30 8.49 12.80
N LYS A 36 -0.23 7.34 13.24
CA LYS A 36 -1.65 6.96 13.10
C LYS A 36 -2.62 8.03 13.64
N GLY A 37 -2.28 8.70 14.74
CA GLY A 37 -3.09 9.78 15.31
C GLY A 37 -3.22 11.01 14.39
N LEU A 38 -2.12 11.39 13.71
CA LEU A 38 -2.15 12.49 12.76
C LEU A 38 -2.94 12.10 11.50
N MET A 39 -2.75 10.87 11.01
CA MET A 39 -3.52 10.33 9.89
C MET A 39 -5.03 10.35 10.19
N ALA A 40 -5.43 9.88 11.37
CA ALA A 40 -6.82 9.92 11.82
C ALA A 40 -7.37 11.36 11.89
N SER A 41 -6.54 12.33 12.27
CA SER A 41 -6.90 13.75 12.28
C SER A 41 -7.17 14.31 10.89
N ILE A 42 -6.35 13.94 9.90
CA ILE A 42 -6.55 14.32 8.49
C ILE A 42 -7.88 13.73 7.98
N VAL A 43 -8.11 12.44 8.21
CA VAL A 43 -9.36 11.76 7.83
C VAL A 43 -10.57 12.40 8.50
N LYS A 44 -10.45 12.77 9.77
CA LYS A 44 -11.51 13.48 10.51
C LYS A 44 -11.83 14.84 9.87
N LEU A 45 -10.81 15.58 9.46
CA LEU A 45 -10.98 16.86 8.75
C LEU A 45 -11.67 16.67 7.40
N GLN A 46 -11.23 15.67 6.60
CA GLN A 46 -11.87 15.35 5.32
C GLN A 46 -13.36 15.01 5.48
N ARG A 47 -13.71 14.19 6.49
CA ARG A 47 -15.11 13.85 6.81
C ARG A 47 -15.91 15.07 7.23
N ALA A 48 -15.34 15.89 8.11
CA ALA A 48 -16.00 17.08 8.62
C ALA A 48 -16.30 18.08 7.51
N PHE A 49 -15.33 18.33 6.64
CA PHE A 49 -15.51 19.24 5.52
C PHE A 49 -16.49 18.69 4.49
N LEU A 50 -16.40 17.41 4.11
CA LEU A 50 -17.33 16.79 3.16
C LEU A 50 -18.77 16.90 3.64
N TRP A 51 -19.06 16.46 4.89
CA TRP A 51 -20.43 16.33 5.37
C TRP A 51 -20.98 17.59 6.06
N GLY A 52 -20.11 18.37 6.71
CA GLY A 52 -20.49 19.55 7.45
C GLY A 52 -20.15 20.89 6.78
N GLY A 53 -19.17 20.92 5.89
CA GLY A 53 -18.60 22.15 5.33
C GLY A 53 -17.83 22.96 6.38
N THR A 54 -17.37 22.31 7.44
CA THR A 54 -16.64 22.92 8.57
C THR A 54 -15.53 21.98 9.01
N ASP A 55 -14.69 22.41 9.93
CA ASP A 55 -13.63 21.62 10.55
C ASP A 55 -14.14 20.54 11.55
N LYS A 56 -15.41 20.64 11.96
CA LYS A 56 -16.04 19.72 12.92
C LYS A 56 -17.37 19.21 12.41
N VAL A 57 -17.62 17.92 12.61
CA VAL A 57 -18.88 17.26 12.28
C VAL A 57 -19.31 16.35 13.42
N SER A 58 -20.59 16.39 13.77
CA SER A 58 -21.20 15.39 14.67
C SER A 58 -21.51 14.10 13.90
N GLY A 59 -21.35 12.93 14.55
CA GLY A 59 -21.49 11.62 13.90
C GLY A 59 -22.79 11.39 13.13
N GLY A 60 -23.90 11.97 13.60
CA GLY A 60 -25.21 11.88 12.93
C GLY A 60 -25.31 12.57 11.56
N LYS A 61 -24.35 13.42 11.19
CA LYS A 61 -24.29 14.10 9.90
C LYS A 61 -23.55 13.29 8.82
N CYS A 62 -22.74 12.29 9.22
CA CYS A 62 -22.04 11.43 8.27
C CYS A 62 -23.02 10.43 7.64
N LYS A 63 -23.32 10.62 6.34
CA LYS A 63 -24.37 9.84 5.67
C LYS A 63 -23.91 8.44 5.29
N ILE A 64 -22.64 8.25 4.96
CA ILE A 64 -22.07 7.01 4.40
C ILE A 64 -20.76 6.70 5.12
N ARG A 65 -20.45 5.41 5.28
CA ARG A 65 -19.17 4.93 5.83
C ARG A 65 -18.02 5.46 4.99
N TRP A 66 -16.93 5.86 5.66
CA TRP A 66 -15.81 6.52 5.00
C TRP A 66 -15.11 5.62 3.99
N GLU A 67 -14.98 4.35 4.31
CA GLU A 67 -14.40 3.34 3.43
C GLU A 67 -15.15 3.30 2.08
N LYS A 68 -16.49 3.37 2.10
CA LYS A 68 -17.30 3.43 0.89
C LYS A 68 -17.17 4.75 0.14
N VAL A 69 -16.98 5.86 0.84
CA VAL A 69 -16.69 7.17 0.23
C VAL A 69 -15.35 7.14 -0.49
N CYS A 70 -14.34 6.44 0.09
CA CYS A 70 -13.01 6.32 -0.47
C CYS A 70 -12.91 5.36 -1.66
N MET A 71 -13.87 4.47 -1.86
CA MET A 71 -13.86 3.58 -3.02
C MET A 71 -13.84 4.37 -4.33
N PRO A 72 -13.19 3.86 -5.38
CA PRO A 72 -13.25 4.42 -6.72
C PRO A 72 -14.68 4.53 -7.25
N LYS A 73 -14.91 5.45 -8.18
CA LYS A 73 -16.25 5.67 -8.78
C LYS A 73 -16.78 4.43 -9.50
N ASP A 74 -15.92 3.65 -10.11
CA ASP A 74 -16.24 2.38 -10.76
C ASP A 74 -16.58 1.26 -9.78
N MET A 75 -16.17 1.39 -8.53
CA MET A 75 -16.53 0.51 -7.41
C MET A 75 -17.64 1.10 -6.53
N GLY A 76 -18.30 2.15 -7.00
CA GLY A 76 -19.48 2.74 -6.36
C GLY A 76 -19.19 3.73 -5.24
N GLY A 77 -17.96 4.24 -5.14
CA GLY A 77 -17.57 5.30 -4.22
C GLY A 77 -17.56 6.70 -4.84
N LEU A 78 -17.04 7.68 -4.11
CA LEU A 78 -16.79 9.04 -4.59
C LEU A 78 -15.38 9.23 -5.16
N GLY A 79 -14.48 8.27 -4.95
CA GLY A 79 -13.07 8.34 -5.35
C GLY A 79 -12.31 9.44 -4.59
N ILE A 80 -12.62 9.64 -3.31
CA ILE A 80 -11.74 10.33 -2.37
C ILE A 80 -10.68 9.32 -1.96
N LEU A 81 -9.41 9.71 -1.91
CA LEU A 81 -8.33 8.79 -1.57
C LEU A 81 -8.41 8.37 -0.09
N ASP A 82 -8.29 7.08 0.17
CA ASP A 82 -8.02 6.56 1.50
C ASP A 82 -6.58 6.93 1.86
N MET A 83 -6.42 7.77 2.89
CA MET A 83 -5.13 8.37 3.19
C MET A 83 -4.08 7.36 3.67
N GLU A 84 -4.48 6.29 4.36
CA GLU A 84 -3.56 5.25 4.84
C GLU A 84 -3.04 4.40 3.67
N LYS A 85 -3.96 3.91 2.83
CA LYS A 85 -3.64 3.15 1.63
C LYS A 85 -2.83 3.98 0.63
N PHE A 86 -3.17 5.25 0.49
CA PHE A 86 -2.46 6.17 -0.39
C PHE A 86 -1.04 6.48 0.10
N ALA A 87 -0.87 6.70 1.41
CA ALA A 87 0.43 6.90 2.03
C ALA A 87 1.34 5.69 1.80
N ARG A 88 0.84 4.46 2.04
CA ARG A 88 1.58 3.24 1.72
C ARG A 88 1.97 3.19 0.24
N ALA A 89 1.02 3.42 -0.67
CA ALA A 89 1.31 3.43 -2.09
C ALA A 89 2.35 4.48 -2.49
N LEU A 90 2.46 5.61 -1.81
CA LEU A 90 3.51 6.61 -2.05
C LEU A 90 4.88 6.12 -1.54
N ARG A 91 4.92 5.50 -0.35
CA ARG A 91 6.15 5.00 0.25
C ARG A 91 6.76 3.81 -0.49
N LEU A 92 5.95 2.90 -1.01
CA LEU A 92 6.42 1.74 -1.79
C LEU A 92 7.22 2.12 -3.04
N ARG A 93 7.17 3.39 -3.45
CA ARG A 93 8.04 3.92 -4.51
C ARG A 93 9.52 3.89 -4.11
N TRP A 94 9.85 4.05 -2.82
CA TRP A 94 11.25 4.15 -2.39
C TRP A 94 12.03 2.85 -2.57
N PRO A 95 11.59 1.66 -2.08
CA PRO A 95 12.28 0.42 -2.34
C PRO A 95 12.36 0.09 -3.84
N TRP A 96 11.35 0.48 -4.63
CA TRP A 96 11.41 0.36 -6.09
C TRP A 96 12.55 1.20 -6.70
N LEU A 97 12.69 2.45 -6.27
CA LEU A 97 13.74 3.34 -6.77
C LEU A 97 15.14 2.90 -6.31
N VAL A 98 15.28 2.42 -5.08
CA VAL A 98 16.53 1.82 -4.58
C VAL A 98 16.95 0.65 -5.47
N TRP A 99 16.00 -0.19 -5.83
CA TRP A 99 16.29 -1.32 -6.72
C TRP A 99 16.74 -0.89 -8.13
N LYS A 100 16.05 0.09 -8.72
CA LYS A 100 16.35 0.55 -10.10
C LYS A 100 17.64 1.36 -10.20
N ASP A 101 18.00 2.09 -9.14
CA ASP A 101 19.15 2.98 -9.15
C ASP A 101 19.74 3.10 -7.71
N ALA A 102 20.62 2.16 -7.40
CA ALA A 102 21.25 2.06 -6.08
C ALA A 102 22.33 3.14 -5.82
N GLU A 103 22.78 3.85 -6.85
CA GLU A 103 23.84 4.87 -6.73
C GLU A 103 23.34 6.26 -6.33
N ARG A 104 22.03 6.40 -6.13
CA ARG A 104 21.45 7.69 -5.74
C ARG A 104 21.90 8.11 -4.34
N ALA A 105 22.26 9.36 -4.20
CA ALA A 105 22.80 9.94 -2.97
C ALA A 105 21.91 9.81 -1.72
N TRP A 106 20.62 9.56 -1.86
CA TRP A 106 19.67 9.40 -0.75
C TRP A 106 19.49 7.94 -0.29
N VAL A 107 20.03 6.96 -1.01
CA VAL A 107 19.86 5.52 -0.71
C VAL A 107 20.41 5.18 0.68
N ASP A 108 21.53 5.78 1.06
CA ASP A 108 22.19 5.55 2.35
C ASP A 108 21.41 6.13 3.55
N PHE A 109 20.48 7.05 3.31
CA PHE A 109 19.62 7.62 4.39
C PHE A 109 18.47 6.68 4.79
N GLY A 110 18.34 5.52 4.13
CA GLY A 110 17.21 4.61 4.31
C GLY A 110 15.93 5.09 3.61
N HIS A 111 14.88 4.32 3.73
CA HIS A 111 13.58 4.62 3.12
C HIS A 111 12.47 4.68 4.19
N PRO A 112 11.43 5.49 3.98
CA PRO A 112 10.34 5.68 4.94
C PRO A 112 9.30 4.55 4.85
N CYS A 113 9.75 3.29 4.83
CA CYS A 113 8.88 2.11 4.79
C CYS A 113 9.04 1.34 6.09
N ASP A 114 7.92 0.94 6.68
CA ASP A 114 7.88 0.02 7.79
C ASP A 114 7.89 -1.45 7.31
N GLU A 115 7.85 -2.41 8.26
CA GLU A 115 7.87 -3.84 7.93
C GLU A 115 6.62 -4.27 7.12
N GLU A 116 5.47 -3.64 7.39
CA GLU A 116 4.23 -3.92 6.68
C GLU A 116 4.28 -3.41 5.23
N ASP A 117 4.86 -2.22 5.02
CA ASP A 117 5.12 -1.67 3.70
C ASP A 117 6.07 -2.59 2.90
N MET A 118 7.17 -3.05 3.52
CA MET A 118 8.11 -3.95 2.87
C MET A 118 7.52 -5.33 2.57
N SER A 119 6.68 -5.86 3.45
CA SER A 119 5.95 -7.10 3.16
C SER A 119 5.06 -6.96 1.95
N SER A 120 4.27 -5.88 1.90
CA SER A 120 3.39 -5.54 0.77
C SER A 120 4.17 -5.33 -0.53
N PHE A 121 5.35 -4.69 -0.46
CA PHE A 121 6.23 -4.50 -1.61
C PHE A 121 6.66 -5.84 -2.21
N TYR A 122 7.17 -6.74 -1.39
CA TYR A 122 7.62 -8.05 -1.85
C TYR A 122 6.50 -8.96 -2.34
N GLU A 123 5.30 -8.86 -1.80
CA GLU A 123 4.12 -9.59 -2.30
C GLU A 123 3.74 -9.15 -3.72
N CYS A 124 3.90 -7.86 -4.00
CA CYS A 124 3.57 -7.25 -5.28
C CYS A 124 4.71 -7.30 -6.32
N THR A 125 5.89 -7.82 -5.95
CA THR A 125 7.05 -7.91 -6.84
C THR A 125 7.40 -9.35 -7.16
N SER A 126 8.09 -9.54 -8.27
CA SER A 126 8.76 -10.77 -8.66
C SER A 126 10.22 -10.46 -8.91
N ILE A 127 11.12 -11.28 -8.39
CA ILE A 127 12.57 -11.10 -8.49
C ILE A 127 13.15 -12.28 -9.23
N THR A 128 13.86 -11.99 -10.31
CA THR A 128 14.68 -12.95 -11.04
C THR A 128 16.13 -12.70 -10.69
N VAL A 129 16.79 -13.71 -10.14
CA VAL A 129 18.18 -13.60 -9.70
C VAL A 129 19.11 -13.81 -10.89
N GLY A 130 20.04 -12.88 -11.06
CA GLY A 130 21.17 -12.99 -11.95
C GLY A 130 22.48 -13.16 -11.12
N ASN A 131 23.20 -12.06 -10.88
CA ASN A 131 24.44 -12.07 -10.11
C ASN A 131 24.23 -12.05 -8.58
N GLY A 132 23.01 -11.90 -8.09
CA GLY A 132 22.64 -11.91 -6.68
C GLY A 132 23.15 -10.71 -5.87
N GLN A 133 23.58 -9.62 -6.52
CA GLN A 133 24.17 -8.46 -5.82
C GLN A 133 23.14 -7.48 -5.27
N ARG A 134 21.91 -7.47 -5.80
CA ARG A 134 20.84 -6.55 -5.39
C ARG A 134 19.80 -7.18 -4.49
N ALA A 135 19.45 -8.43 -4.74
CA ALA A 135 18.44 -9.12 -3.96
C ALA A 135 18.96 -9.52 -2.57
N SER A 136 18.15 -9.25 -1.53
CA SER A 136 18.44 -9.71 -0.17
C SER A 136 18.20 -11.21 -0.05
N PHE A 137 19.17 -11.94 0.52
CA PHE A 137 19.04 -13.38 0.71
C PHE A 137 17.80 -13.75 1.52
N TRP A 138 17.60 -13.15 2.68
CA TRP A 138 16.51 -13.50 3.59
C TRP A 138 15.17 -12.87 3.26
N HIS A 139 15.17 -11.62 2.76
CA HIS A 139 13.95 -10.80 2.67
C HIS A 139 13.28 -10.80 1.29
N SER A 140 14.02 -11.08 0.23
CA SER A 140 13.49 -11.07 -1.13
C SER A 140 12.80 -12.40 -1.48
N PRO A 141 11.67 -12.39 -2.23
CA PRO A 141 10.96 -13.60 -2.64
C PRO A 141 11.56 -14.21 -3.92
N TRP A 142 12.81 -14.64 -3.87
CA TRP A 142 13.57 -15.12 -5.00
C TRP A 142 13.64 -16.65 -5.13
N LEU A 143 13.48 -17.38 -4.02
CA LEU A 143 13.57 -18.84 -4.00
C LEU A 143 12.20 -19.48 -4.32
N GLY A 144 11.94 -19.71 -5.59
CA GLY A 144 10.62 -20.21 -6.04
C GLY A 144 9.46 -19.27 -5.70
N GLY A 145 9.71 -17.94 -5.66
CA GLY A 145 8.71 -16.94 -5.25
C GLY A 145 8.49 -16.83 -3.73
N ARG A 146 9.21 -17.61 -2.92
CA ARG A 146 9.18 -17.58 -1.45
C ARG A 146 10.41 -16.86 -0.90
N LYS A 147 10.25 -16.25 0.27
CA LYS A 147 11.36 -15.62 1.01
C LYS A 147 12.07 -16.71 1.83
N PRO A 148 13.39 -16.83 1.80
CA PRO A 148 14.12 -17.76 2.67
C PRO A 148 13.78 -17.65 4.15
N LYS A 149 13.51 -16.45 4.67
CA LYS A 149 13.07 -16.27 6.06
C LYS A 149 11.72 -16.93 6.39
N ASP A 150 10.84 -17.09 5.39
CA ASP A 150 9.53 -17.73 5.57
C ASP A 150 9.65 -19.27 5.45
N ILE A 151 10.69 -19.74 4.74
CA ILE A 151 11.04 -21.16 4.63
C ILE A 151 11.74 -21.64 5.91
N ALA A 152 12.65 -20.82 6.45
CA ALA A 152 13.49 -21.18 7.58
C ALA A 152 13.50 -20.07 8.66
N PRO A 153 12.34 -19.80 9.33
CA PRO A 153 12.21 -18.72 10.29
C PRO A 153 13.08 -18.88 11.53
N SER A 154 13.29 -20.13 12.01
CA SER A 154 14.16 -20.38 13.17
C SER A 154 15.63 -20.15 12.83
N ILE A 155 16.08 -20.51 11.62
CA ILE A 155 17.45 -20.21 11.15
C ILE A 155 17.61 -18.72 10.96
N PHE A 156 16.64 -18.03 10.35
CA PHE A 156 16.68 -16.59 10.22
C PHE A 156 16.80 -15.89 11.57
N ALA A 157 16.09 -16.37 12.61
CA ALA A 157 16.13 -15.77 13.94
C ALA A 157 17.56 -15.78 14.52
N ILE A 158 18.31 -16.87 14.34
CA ILE A 158 19.68 -17.06 14.86
C ILE A 158 20.80 -16.65 13.88
N SER A 159 20.44 -16.21 12.66
CA SER A 159 21.41 -15.73 11.67
C SER A 159 22.01 -14.38 12.09
N LYS A 160 23.34 -14.25 11.94
CA LYS A 160 24.09 -13.03 12.28
C LYS A 160 23.94 -11.92 11.25
N HIS A 161 23.93 -12.27 9.96
CA HIS A 161 23.90 -11.33 8.84
C HIS A 161 22.56 -11.42 8.07
N LYS A 162 21.54 -10.77 8.62
CA LYS A 162 20.16 -10.83 8.07
C LYS A 162 19.96 -10.00 6.80
N ASN A 163 20.84 -9.06 6.54
CA ASN A 163 20.73 -8.11 5.42
C ASN A 163 21.70 -8.40 4.26
N ASP A 164 22.37 -9.56 4.28
CA ASP A 164 23.27 -9.94 3.19
C ASP A 164 22.52 -10.09 1.88
N THR A 165 23.21 -9.76 0.77
CA THR A 165 22.76 -10.06 -0.59
C THR A 165 22.86 -11.56 -0.87
N ILE A 166 22.16 -12.02 -1.91
CA ILE A 166 22.22 -13.44 -2.31
C ILE A 166 23.65 -13.84 -2.65
N HIS A 167 24.35 -13.00 -3.43
CA HIS A 167 25.76 -13.22 -3.78
C HIS A 167 26.63 -13.47 -2.55
N ARG A 168 26.58 -12.56 -1.57
CA ARG A 168 27.37 -12.67 -0.34
C ARG A 168 26.99 -13.87 0.51
N ALA A 169 25.72 -14.21 0.57
CA ALA A 169 25.24 -15.35 1.36
C ALA A 169 25.62 -16.70 0.74
N LEU A 170 25.59 -16.81 -0.60
CA LEU A 170 25.95 -18.03 -1.31
C LEU A 170 27.45 -18.19 -1.53
N ASP A 171 28.22 -17.09 -1.53
CA ASP A 171 29.67 -17.15 -1.62
C ASP A 171 30.24 -18.00 -0.48
N LEU A 172 30.98 -19.07 -0.85
CA LEU A 172 31.53 -20.05 0.09
C LEU A 172 30.55 -20.59 1.15
N ASN A 173 29.25 -20.58 0.82
CA ASN A 173 28.16 -20.93 1.75
C ASN A 173 28.14 -20.10 3.04
N ASN A 174 28.43 -18.81 2.97
CA ASN A 174 28.46 -17.91 4.12
C ASN A 174 27.16 -17.89 4.92
N TRP A 175 26.01 -18.18 4.30
CA TRP A 175 24.73 -18.27 5.02
C TRP A 175 24.77 -19.33 6.11
N ILE A 176 25.50 -20.44 5.90
CA ILE A 176 25.70 -21.51 6.92
C ILE A 176 26.63 -21.02 8.02
N ALA A 177 27.78 -20.40 7.65
CA ALA A 177 28.75 -19.89 8.61
C ALA A 177 28.16 -18.80 9.52
N ASN A 178 27.13 -18.11 9.04
CA ASN A 178 26.41 -17.05 9.77
C ASN A 178 25.37 -17.58 10.76
N ILE A 179 25.11 -18.89 10.81
CA ILE A 179 24.15 -19.49 11.76
C ILE A 179 24.82 -19.55 13.14
N ASN A 180 24.20 -18.96 14.14
CA ASN A 180 24.66 -19.04 15.53
C ASN A 180 24.15 -20.29 16.21
N THR A 181 24.98 -21.32 16.31
CA THR A 181 24.62 -22.63 16.90
C THR A 181 24.78 -22.70 18.42
N ASN A 182 25.13 -21.59 19.09
CA ASN A 182 25.38 -21.59 20.55
C ASN A 182 24.16 -22.01 21.38
N SER A 183 22.95 -21.92 20.85
CA SER A 183 21.69 -22.29 21.53
C SER A 183 21.34 -23.78 21.41
N GLY A 184 22.20 -24.58 20.78
CA GLY A 184 21.95 -26.00 20.48
C GLY A 184 21.12 -26.21 19.21
N LEU A 185 21.23 -27.40 18.64
CA LEU A 185 20.49 -27.81 17.44
C LEU A 185 19.16 -28.46 17.86
N THR A 186 18.06 -27.86 17.42
CA THR A 186 16.72 -28.45 17.56
C THR A 186 16.34 -29.21 16.29
N ILE A 187 15.41 -30.16 16.41
CA ILE A 187 14.87 -30.89 15.24
C ILE A 187 14.30 -29.90 14.21
N GLN A 188 13.61 -28.87 14.66
CA GLN A 188 13.07 -27.83 13.79
C GLN A 188 14.13 -27.12 12.97
N LEU A 189 15.25 -26.74 13.59
CA LEU A 189 16.38 -26.11 12.89
C LEU A 189 16.98 -27.04 11.82
N ILE A 190 17.06 -28.34 12.09
CA ILE A 190 17.58 -29.32 11.14
C ILE A 190 16.64 -29.46 9.94
N LEU A 191 15.32 -29.51 10.17
CA LEU A 191 14.32 -29.60 9.09
C LEU A 191 14.32 -28.35 8.22
N GLU A 192 14.32 -27.18 8.83
CA GLU A 192 14.40 -25.90 8.11
C GLU A 192 15.70 -25.75 7.32
N TYR A 193 16.83 -26.18 7.91
CA TYR A 193 18.11 -26.22 7.21
C TYR A 193 18.04 -27.10 5.96
N TYR A 194 17.50 -28.30 6.10
CA TYR A 194 17.38 -29.25 4.99
C TYR A 194 16.49 -28.68 3.87
N GLU A 195 15.32 -28.11 4.21
CA GLU A 195 14.41 -27.51 3.21
C GLU A 195 15.10 -26.36 2.46
N LEU A 196 15.76 -25.46 3.20
CA LEU A 196 16.47 -24.34 2.60
C LEU A 196 17.64 -24.81 1.74
N TRP A 197 18.44 -25.77 2.23
CA TRP A 197 19.60 -26.31 1.51
C TRP A 197 19.19 -27.01 0.21
N VAL A 198 18.10 -27.78 0.21
CA VAL A 198 17.57 -28.43 -1.01
C VAL A 198 17.18 -27.38 -2.04
N GLY A 199 16.49 -26.32 -1.63
CA GLY A 199 16.13 -25.22 -2.55
C GLY A 199 17.34 -24.47 -3.11
N LEU A 200 18.41 -24.33 -2.32
CA LEU A 200 19.62 -23.61 -2.72
C LEU A 200 20.54 -24.41 -3.65
N ARG A 201 20.48 -25.73 -3.64
CA ARG A 201 21.35 -26.59 -4.49
C ARG A 201 21.21 -26.34 -5.98
N GLU A 202 20.03 -25.92 -6.43
CA GLU A 202 19.72 -25.73 -7.84
C GLU A 202 19.93 -24.26 -8.29
N VAL A 203 20.38 -23.42 -7.37
CA VAL A 203 20.60 -21.99 -7.62
C VAL A 203 22.03 -21.77 -8.13
N PHE A 204 22.14 -21.24 -9.33
CA PHE A 204 23.39 -20.81 -9.93
C PHE A 204 23.30 -19.31 -10.20
N LEU A 205 24.32 -18.57 -9.75
CA LEU A 205 24.43 -17.14 -10.04
C LEU A 205 25.15 -16.93 -11.39
N ASP A 206 24.62 -16.05 -12.20
CA ASP A 206 25.25 -15.63 -13.46
C ASP A 206 25.85 -14.23 -13.27
N GLU A 207 27.17 -14.15 -13.13
CA GLU A 207 27.87 -12.89 -12.90
C GLU A 207 27.70 -11.86 -14.01
N GLY A 208 27.35 -12.33 -15.24
CA GLY A 208 27.14 -11.47 -16.42
C GLY A 208 25.73 -10.86 -16.49
N VAL A 209 24.82 -11.27 -15.63
CA VAL A 209 23.41 -10.85 -15.66
C VAL A 209 23.03 -10.19 -14.34
N ASP A 210 22.51 -8.99 -14.39
CA ASP A 210 22.00 -8.29 -13.20
C ASP A 210 20.68 -8.92 -12.70
N ASP A 211 20.43 -8.80 -11.38
CA ASP A 211 19.13 -9.15 -10.80
C ASP A 211 18.03 -8.25 -11.37
N GLU A 212 16.89 -8.84 -11.70
CA GLU A 212 15.74 -8.13 -12.25
C GLU A 212 14.57 -8.14 -11.26
N ILE A 213 13.88 -7.00 -11.15
CA ILE A 213 12.63 -6.85 -10.39
C ILE A 213 11.49 -6.44 -11.33
N VAL A 214 10.35 -7.11 -11.17
CA VAL A 214 9.13 -6.84 -11.94
C VAL A 214 7.99 -6.53 -10.98
N TRP A 215 7.28 -5.45 -11.24
CA TRP A 215 6.06 -5.10 -10.51
C TRP A 215 4.86 -5.85 -11.10
N LYS A 216 4.33 -6.83 -10.37
CA LYS A 216 3.26 -7.74 -10.86
C LYS A 216 1.92 -7.05 -11.14
N LEU A 217 1.69 -5.85 -10.59
CA LEU A 217 0.41 -5.15 -10.63
C LEU A 217 0.29 -4.16 -11.80
N SER A 218 1.25 -4.14 -12.71
CA SER A 218 1.17 -3.36 -13.94
C SER A 218 1.55 -4.21 -15.14
N PRO A 219 0.91 -4.02 -16.30
CA PRO A 219 1.28 -4.74 -17.53
C PRO A 219 2.70 -4.44 -18.04
N SER A 220 3.24 -3.26 -17.68
CA SER A 220 4.60 -2.86 -18.06
C SER A 220 5.68 -3.45 -17.15
N GLY A 221 5.33 -4.12 -16.05
CA GLY A 221 6.29 -4.55 -15.04
C GLY A 221 6.87 -3.42 -14.18
N GLU A 222 6.49 -2.17 -14.44
CA GLU A 222 7.00 -0.98 -13.74
C GLU A 222 6.06 -0.54 -12.62
N TYR A 223 6.65 -0.04 -11.52
CA TYR A 223 5.90 0.48 -10.39
C TYR A 223 5.12 1.74 -10.75
N THR A 224 3.86 1.79 -10.34
CA THR A 224 3.06 3.02 -10.30
C THR A 224 2.32 3.13 -8.98
N THR A 225 2.28 4.33 -8.40
CA THR A 225 1.51 4.59 -7.18
C THR A 225 0.02 4.24 -7.36
N SER A 226 -0.51 4.42 -8.57
CA SER A 226 -1.89 4.07 -8.89
C SER A 226 -2.16 2.56 -8.80
N SER A 227 -1.26 1.71 -9.32
CA SER A 227 -1.39 0.26 -9.23
C SER A 227 -1.24 -0.22 -7.80
N ALA A 228 -0.26 0.31 -7.07
CA ALA A 228 -0.04 0.01 -5.66
C ALA A 228 -1.23 0.43 -4.76
N TYR A 229 -1.87 1.56 -5.06
CA TYR A 229 -3.07 2.00 -4.36
C TYR A 229 -4.26 1.07 -4.65
N LYS A 230 -4.50 0.77 -5.94
CA LYS A 230 -5.62 -0.08 -6.37
C LYS A 230 -5.54 -1.50 -5.79
N ALA A 231 -4.35 -2.06 -5.68
CA ALA A 231 -4.15 -3.39 -5.11
C ALA A 231 -4.59 -3.52 -3.64
N GLN A 232 -4.61 -2.41 -2.92
CA GLN A 232 -5.04 -2.36 -1.51
C GLN A 232 -6.57 -2.18 -1.36
N LEU A 233 -7.30 -2.00 -2.46
CA LEU A 233 -8.75 -1.87 -2.43
C LEU A 233 -9.36 -3.27 -2.56
N ASP A 234 -10.39 -3.54 -1.75
CA ASP A 234 -11.15 -4.78 -1.90
C ASP A 234 -11.70 -4.88 -3.32
N ASP A 235 -11.51 -6.03 -3.94
CA ASP A 235 -11.99 -6.37 -5.29
C ASP A 235 -13.53 -6.55 -5.33
N SER A 236 -14.24 -5.78 -4.53
CA SER A 236 -15.69 -5.76 -4.54
C SER A 236 -16.15 -5.35 -5.93
N THR A 237 -16.80 -6.27 -6.58
CA THR A 237 -17.47 -6.23 -7.89
C THR A 237 -17.66 -4.84 -8.49
N ALA A 238 -17.13 -4.65 -9.69
CA ALA A 238 -17.36 -3.45 -10.50
C ALA A 238 -18.84 -3.06 -10.47
N SER A 239 -19.14 -1.92 -9.88
CA SER A 239 -20.51 -1.47 -9.69
C SER A 239 -21.04 -0.93 -11.02
N LYS A 240 -22.24 -1.37 -11.42
CA LYS A 240 -23.01 -0.76 -12.54
C LYS A 240 -23.23 0.75 -12.34
N MET A 241 -22.87 1.28 -11.19
CA MET A 241 -23.02 2.68 -10.80
C MET A 241 -22.17 3.64 -11.65
N LYS A 242 -21.03 3.18 -12.19
CA LYS A 242 -20.16 4.00 -13.06
C LYS A 242 -20.92 4.49 -14.29
N SER A 243 -21.59 3.59 -15.00
CA SER A 243 -22.37 3.94 -16.20
C SER A 243 -23.63 4.73 -15.86
N ALA A 244 -24.35 4.34 -14.82
CA ALA A 244 -25.63 4.96 -14.46
C ALA A 244 -25.47 6.37 -13.87
N VAL A 245 -24.42 6.63 -13.09
CA VAL A 245 -24.26 7.89 -12.35
C VAL A 245 -23.11 8.73 -12.90
N TRP A 246 -21.92 8.13 -13.02
CA TRP A 246 -20.70 8.93 -13.24
C TRP A 246 -20.45 9.25 -14.70
N ASN A 247 -20.81 8.37 -15.63
CA ASN A 247 -20.63 8.58 -17.08
C ASN A 247 -21.80 9.36 -17.72
N ASN A 248 -22.86 9.65 -16.96
CA ASN A 248 -23.99 10.42 -17.46
C ASN A 248 -23.60 11.89 -17.70
N TRP A 249 -24.29 12.58 -18.60
CA TRP A 249 -24.08 14.00 -18.94
C TRP A 249 -24.76 14.97 -17.95
N ALA A 250 -25.04 14.57 -16.74
CA ALA A 250 -25.64 15.42 -15.71
C ALA A 250 -24.60 16.31 -14.98
N PRO A 251 -24.99 17.48 -14.50
CA PRO A 251 -24.13 18.30 -13.64
C PRO A 251 -23.66 17.55 -12.38
N PRO A 252 -22.46 17.85 -11.85
CA PRO A 252 -21.87 17.13 -10.70
C PRO A 252 -22.77 17.05 -9.48
N LYS A 253 -23.52 18.10 -9.15
CA LYS A 253 -24.48 18.09 -8.03
C LYS A 253 -25.57 17.02 -8.15
N HIS A 254 -26.05 16.79 -9.37
CA HIS A 254 -27.08 15.76 -9.62
C HIS A 254 -26.49 14.35 -9.56
N LYS A 255 -25.25 14.16 -10.06
CA LYS A 255 -24.52 12.89 -9.92
C LYS A 255 -24.30 12.55 -8.45
N PHE A 256 -23.88 13.52 -7.63
CA PHE A 256 -23.69 13.31 -6.21
C PHE A 256 -25.03 12.95 -5.52
N PHE A 257 -26.11 13.63 -5.88
CA PHE A 257 -27.44 13.33 -5.33
C PHE A 257 -27.93 11.93 -5.76
N ALA A 258 -27.78 11.57 -7.03
CA ALA A 258 -28.11 10.22 -7.53
C ALA A 258 -27.31 9.14 -6.81
N TRP A 259 -26.02 9.38 -6.54
CA TRP A 259 -25.19 8.49 -5.74
C TRP A 259 -25.73 8.30 -4.32
N LEU A 260 -26.19 9.37 -3.66
CA LEU A 260 -26.85 9.27 -2.35
C LEU A 260 -28.15 8.49 -2.39
N ILE A 261 -28.95 8.63 -3.45
CA ILE A 261 -30.18 7.84 -3.62
C ILE A 261 -29.88 6.35 -3.71
N ILE A 262 -28.89 5.97 -4.54
CA ILE A 262 -28.50 4.56 -4.72
C ILE A 262 -27.94 3.97 -3.43
N GLN A 263 -27.25 4.79 -2.60
CA GLN A 263 -26.78 4.37 -1.27
C GLN A 263 -27.91 4.39 -0.22
N ASP A 264 -29.13 4.70 -0.61
CA ASP A 264 -30.29 4.84 0.30
C ASP A 264 -30.01 5.83 1.46
N ARG A 265 -29.41 6.98 1.15
CA ARG A 265 -28.99 8.01 2.13
C ARG A 265 -29.60 9.38 1.91
N VAL A 266 -30.73 9.43 1.22
CA VAL A 266 -31.56 10.63 1.09
C VAL A 266 -32.68 10.61 2.12
N TRP A 267 -32.99 11.78 2.68
CA TRP A 267 -34.12 11.93 3.58
C TRP A 267 -35.41 11.87 2.78
N THR A 268 -36.17 10.76 2.89
CA THR A 268 -37.52 10.60 2.39
C THR A 268 -38.50 10.98 3.50
N THR A 269 -39.74 11.31 3.11
CA THR A 269 -40.83 11.65 4.06
C THR A 269 -40.99 10.59 5.14
N ASP A 270 -40.97 9.32 4.78
CA ASP A 270 -41.05 8.18 5.72
C ASP A 270 -39.92 8.13 6.74
N ARG A 271 -38.72 8.52 6.33
CA ARG A 271 -37.59 8.57 7.24
C ARG A 271 -37.61 9.77 8.18
N LEU A 272 -38.14 10.88 7.72
CA LEU A 272 -38.40 12.05 8.53
C LEU A 272 -39.46 11.76 9.59
N GLN A 273 -40.56 11.12 9.20
CA GLN A 273 -41.62 10.73 10.13
C GLN A 273 -41.15 9.74 11.22
N ARG A 274 -40.23 8.82 10.92
CA ARG A 274 -39.68 7.88 11.91
C ARG A 274 -38.72 8.52 12.94
N ARG A 275 -38.33 9.76 12.74
CA ARG A 275 -37.45 10.49 13.65
C ARG A 275 -38.17 11.54 14.52
N GLY A 276 -39.46 11.71 14.34
CA GLY A 276 -40.27 12.67 15.09
C GLY A 276 -40.27 14.04 14.42
#